data_34b37d4f4e98106a536852dce9afa036
#
_entry.id   34b37d4f4e98106a536852dce9afa036
#
_cell.length_a   1.000
_cell.length_b   1.000
_cell.length_c   1.000
_cell.angle_alpha   90.00
_cell.angle_beta   90.00
_cell.angle_gamma   90.00
#
_symmetry.space_group_name_H-M   'P 1'
#
loop_
_entity.id
_entity.type
_entity.pdbx_description
1 polymer ?
#
loop_
_entity_poly.entity_id
_entity_poly.type
_entity_poly.pdbx_seq_one_letter_code
_entity_poly.pdbx_strand_id
1 'polypeptide(L)'
;MADEQRVATRFGLDRVQTAELLADFEAFGWITWNDFAGSGGWSLTAAGKVRNERQLAEELTAAGATDDVTATYHDFVSSNALLLQACTHWQLRPTGSDRLATNRHDDSRWDATVLADLEAVGQTLADLQPRLVRGLGRFAGYDQRYRRALDRVHAGDLDWVTGVGKDSCHTVWMELHEDLLATLGLERGESADMGHA
;
A
#
# COMPACT_ATOMS: atom_id res chain seq x y z
N MET A 1 -5.73 9.79 2.06
CA MET A 1 -5.40 11.24 1.96
C MET A 1 -3.90 11.41 2.10
N ALA A 2 -3.28 12.28 1.32
CA ALA A 2 -1.85 12.58 1.37
C ALA A 2 -1.65 14.09 1.42
N ASP A 3 -0.74 14.56 2.27
CA ASP A 3 -0.29 15.95 2.24
C ASP A 3 0.70 16.19 1.08
N GLU A 4 1.00 17.45 0.81
CA GLU A 4 1.91 17.87 -0.27
C GLU A 4 3.30 17.23 -0.13
N GLN A 5 3.83 17.15 1.10
CA GLN A 5 5.16 16.58 1.35
C GLN A 5 5.21 15.09 1.03
N ARG A 6 4.16 14.34 1.37
CA ARG A 6 4.05 12.91 1.03
C ARG A 6 3.97 12.71 -0.48
N VAL A 7 3.19 13.54 -1.19
CA VAL A 7 3.09 13.49 -2.65
C VAL A 7 4.46 13.76 -3.27
N ALA A 8 5.11 14.86 -2.90
CA ALA A 8 6.44 15.21 -3.39
C ALA A 8 7.45 14.08 -3.15
N THR A 9 7.51 13.55 -1.93
CA THR A 9 8.43 12.47 -1.55
C THR A 9 8.13 11.17 -2.32
N ARG A 10 6.86 10.81 -2.47
CA ARG A 10 6.45 9.56 -3.16
C ARG A 10 6.88 9.55 -4.63
N PHE A 11 6.79 10.70 -5.29
CA PHE A 11 7.07 10.82 -6.73
C PHE A 11 8.41 11.49 -7.05
N GLY A 12 9.21 11.85 -6.04
CA GLY A 12 10.51 12.51 -6.24
C GLY A 12 10.40 13.88 -6.88
N LEU A 13 9.29 14.60 -6.63
CA LEU A 13 9.01 15.91 -7.19
C LEU A 13 9.53 17.03 -6.28
N ASP A 14 9.85 18.18 -6.89
CA ASP A 14 10.09 19.42 -6.16
C ASP A 14 8.79 19.91 -5.48
N ARG A 15 8.92 20.53 -4.32
CA ARG A 15 7.76 21.00 -3.54
C ARG A 15 6.95 22.06 -4.27
N VAL A 16 7.61 23.03 -4.90
CA VAL A 16 6.91 24.10 -5.63
C VAL A 16 6.13 23.51 -6.79
N GLN A 17 6.77 22.64 -7.57
CA GLN A 17 6.12 21.92 -8.66
C GLN A 17 4.94 21.06 -8.17
N THR A 18 5.10 20.41 -7.02
CA THR A 18 4.02 19.61 -6.42
C THR A 18 2.83 20.48 -6.06
N ALA A 19 3.07 21.63 -5.41
CA ALA A 19 2.00 22.56 -5.04
C ALA A 19 1.25 23.09 -6.28
N GLU A 20 1.97 23.45 -7.33
CA GLU A 20 1.36 23.90 -8.60
C GLU A 20 0.49 22.80 -9.22
N LEU A 21 1.00 21.57 -9.32
CA LEU A 21 0.23 20.42 -9.86
C LEU A 21 -1.02 20.14 -9.02
N LEU A 22 -0.93 20.21 -7.71
CA LEU A 22 -2.09 19.98 -6.82
C LEU A 22 -3.12 21.08 -6.98
N ALA A 23 -2.71 22.35 -7.12
CA ALA A 23 -3.62 23.47 -7.38
C ALA A 23 -4.32 23.32 -8.74
N ASP A 24 -3.60 22.90 -9.79
CA ASP A 24 -4.19 22.61 -11.09
C ASP A 24 -5.21 21.47 -11.03
N PHE A 25 -4.89 20.37 -10.34
CA PHE A 25 -5.79 19.24 -10.20
C PHE A 25 -7.04 19.58 -9.38
N GLU A 26 -6.91 20.45 -8.37
CA GLU A 26 -8.05 20.99 -7.64
C GLU A 26 -8.92 21.86 -8.55
N ALA A 27 -8.32 22.76 -9.33
CA ALA A 27 -9.03 23.62 -10.27
C ALA A 27 -9.79 22.82 -11.35
N PHE A 28 -9.25 21.67 -11.77
CA PHE A 28 -9.96 20.71 -12.63
C PHE A 28 -11.03 19.91 -11.90
N GLY A 29 -11.15 20.01 -10.59
CA GLY A 29 -12.08 19.24 -9.78
C GLY A 29 -11.71 17.74 -9.64
N TRP A 30 -10.46 17.37 -9.89
CA TRP A 30 -10.02 15.98 -9.79
C TRP A 30 -9.60 15.59 -8.38
N ILE A 31 -9.14 16.55 -7.59
CA ILE A 31 -8.81 16.35 -6.18
C ILE A 31 -9.51 17.40 -5.33
N THR A 32 -9.59 17.14 -4.03
CA THR A 32 -10.10 18.09 -3.04
C THR A 32 -9.28 17.95 -1.76
N TRP A 33 -9.08 19.09 -1.10
CA TRP A 33 -8.49 19.08 0.25
C TRP A 33 -9.55 18.70 1.28
N ASN A 34 -9.22 17.78 2.16
CA ASN A 34 -10.05 17.38 3.28
C ASN A 34 -9.28 17.55 4.58
N ASP A 35 -9.93 18.11 5.58
CA ASP A 35 -9.42 18.18 6.96
C ASP A 35 -10.34 17.38 7.87
N PHE A 36 -9.79 16.41 8.57
CA PHE A 36 -10.51 15.60 9.52
C PHE A 36 -9.66 15.37 10.77
N ALA A 37 -10.17 15.77 11.93
CA ALA A 37 -9.54 15.59 13.25
C ALA A 37 -8.09 16.12 13.32
N GLY A 38 -7.81 17.25 12.65
CA GLY A 38 -6.49 17.87 12.64
C GLY A 38 -5.48 17.23 11.69
N SER A 39 -5.94 16.33 10.83
CA SER A 39 -5.12 15.74 9.76
C SER A 39 -5.71 16.11 8.41
N GLY A 40 -5.05 17.06 7.71
CA GLY A 40 -5.44 17.51 6.37
C GLY A 40 -4.73 16.72 5.28
N GLY A 41 -5.39 16.58 4.11
CA GLY A 41 -4.77 15.95 2.96
C GLY A 41 -5.65 15.95 1.72
N TRP A 42 -5.00 15.78 0.60
CA TRP A 42 -5.61 15.64 -0.72
C TRP A 42 -6.23 14.25 -0.91
N SER A 43 -7.39 14.20 -1.54
CA SER A 43 -8.03 12.98 -2.00
C SER A 43 -8.66 13.18 -3.37
N LEU A 44 -8.79 12.10 -4.13
CA LEU A 44 -9.49 12.12 -5.40
C LEU A 44 -10.97 12.38 -5.19
N THR A 45 -11.55 13.23 -6.04
CA THR A 45 -13.01 13.34 -6.23
C THR A 45 -13.51 12.16 -7.07
N ALA A 46 -14.83 12.00 -7.22
CA ALA A 46 -15.41 11.03 -8.15
C ALA A 46 -14.91 11.26 -9.59
N ALA A 47 -14.84 12.52 -10.04
CA ALA A 47 -14.31 12.86 -11.36
C ALA A 47 -12.81 12.53 -11.47
N GLY A 48 -12.04 12.80 -10.42
CA GLY A 48 -10.62 12.45 -10.36
C GLY A 48 -10.38 10.95 -10.40
N LYS A 49 -11.21 10.16 -9.71
CA LYS A 49 -11.14 8.69 -9.74
C LYS A 49 -11.35 8.16 -11.16
N VAL A 50 -12.42 8.57 -11.83
CA VAL A 50 -12.72 8.16 -13.22
C VAL A 50 -11.59 8.55 -14.17
N ARG A 51 -11.04 9.76 -14.02
CA ARG A 51 -9.91 10.19 -14.86
C ARG A 51 -8.66 9.36 -14.61
N ASN A 52 -8.32 9.10 -13.34
CA ASN A 52 -7.17 8.29 -12.95
C ASN A 52 -7.28 6.87 -13.53
N GLU A 53 -8.41 6.22 -13.34
CA GLU A 53 -8.66 4.86 -13.86
C GLU A 53 -8.50 4.78 -15.37
N ARG A 54 -9.04 5.79 -16.11
CA ARG A 54 -8.86 5.85 -17.55
C ARG A 54 -7.39 6.00 -17.95
N GLN A 55 -6.63 6.90 -17.31
CA GLN A 55 -5.22 7.11 -17.60
C GLN A 55 -4.39 5.86 -17.31
N LEU A 56 -4.69 5.15 -16.21
CA LEU A 56 -4.02 3.92 -15.85
C LEU A 56 -4.31 2.79 -16.86
N ALA A 57 -5.55 2.67 -17.34
CA ALA A 57 -5.92 1.71 -18.37
C ALA A 57 -5.25 2.01 -19.73
N GLU A 58 -5.18 3.29 -20.11
CA GLU A 58 -4.47 3.74 -21.31
C GLU A 58 -2.96 3.42 -21.21
N GLU A 59 -2.33 3.71 -20.07
CA GLU A 59 -0.91 3.41 -19.80
C GLU A 59 -0.64 1.90 -19.86
N LEU A 60 -1.46 1.10 -19.18
CA LEU A 60 -1.35 -0.36 -19.14
C LEU A 60 -1.43 -0.97 -20.56
N THR A 61 -2.39 -0.49 -21.35
CA THR A 61 -2.59 -0.92 -22.75
C THR A 61 -1.41 -0.51 -23.62
N ALA A 62 -0.97 0.74 -23.52
CA ALA A 62 0.16 1.25 -24.32
C ALA A 62 1.48 0.52 -24.00
N ALA A 63 1.66 0.09 -22.75
CA ALA A 63 2.82 -0.70 -22.33
C ALA A 63 2.73 -2.18 -22.75
N GLY A 64 1.56 -2.67 -23.19
CA GLY A 64 1.34 -4.09 -23.47
C GLY A 64 1.53 -5.00 -22.25
N ALA A 65 1.32 -4.45 -21.03
CA ALA A 65 1.70 -5.10 -19.78
C ALA A 65 0.53 -5.76 -19.03
N THR A 66 -0.66 -5.84 -19.64
CA THR A 66 -1.88 -6.32 -18.99
C THR A 66 -1.71 -7.70 -18.38
N ASP A 67 -1.22 -8.68 -19.16
CA ASP A 67 -1.07 -10.07 -18.70
C ASP A 67 -0.05 -10.19 -17.57
N ASP A 68 1.09 -9.49 -17.68
CA ASP A 68 2.15 -9.50 -16.68
C ASP A 68 1.69 -8.86 -15.35
N VAL A 69 0.97 -7.73 -15.41
CA VAL A 69 0.44 -7.06 -14.22
C VAL A 69 -0.67 -7.89 -13.59
N THR A 70 -1.56 -8.49 -14.39
CA THR A 70 -2.62 -9.38 -13.89
C THR A 70 -2.04 -10.60 -13.18
N ALA A 71 -1.09 -11.30 -13.81
CA ALA A 71 -0.43 -12.45 -13.20
C ALA A 71 0.30 -12.05 -11.89
N THR A 72 0.96 -10.89 -11.89
CA THR A 72 1.64 -10.39 -10.69
C THR A 72 0.66 -10.01 -9.59
N TYR A 73 -0.51 -9.47 -9.94
CA TYR A 73 -1.59 -9.18 -8.99
C TYR A 73 -2.11 -10.45 -8.30
N HIS A 74 -2.31 -11.55 -9.04
CA HIS A 74 -2.72 -12.82 -8.44
C HIS A 74 -1.70 -13.36 -7.43
N ASP A 75 -0.41 -13.30 -7.77
CA ASP A 75 0.66 -13.69 -6.86
C ASP A 75 0.69 -12.78 -5.61
N PHE A 76 0.49 -11.46 -5.79
CA PHE A 76 0.41 -10.48 -4.72
C PHE A 76 -0.75 -10.77 -3.76
N VAL A 77 -1.96 -10.97 -4.29
CA VAL A 77 -3.17 -11.20 -3.46
C VAL A 77 -3.04 -12.46 -2.62
N SER A 78 -2.32 -13.48 -3.09
CA SER A 78 -2.08 -14.70 -2.32
C SER A 78 -1.41 -14.45 -0.95
N SER A 79 -0.65 -13.35 -0.83
CA SER A 79 0.02 -12.96 0.42
C SER A 79 -0.80 -12.04 1.31
N ASN A 80 -1.97 -11.55 0.86
CA ASN A 80 -2.81 -10.65 1.66
C ASN A 80 -3.24 -11.25 2.99
N ALA A 81 -3.62 -12.53 2.99
CA ALA A 81 -4.06 -13.21 4.21
C ALA A 81 -2.95 -13.25 5.26
N LEU A 82 -1.71 -13.54 4.83
CA LEU A 82 -0.54 -13.58 5.71
C LEU A 82 -0.25 -12.20 6.30
N LEU A 83 -0.25 -11.14 5.48
CA LEU A 83 -0.05 -9.77 5.99
C LEU A 83 -1.13 -9.38 7.00
N LEU A 84 -2.41 -9.58 6.68
CA LEU A 84 -3.51 -9.21 7.58
C LEU A 84 -3.47 -9.99 8.89
N GLN A 85 -3.10 -11.27 8.83
CA GLN A 85 -2.88 -12.08 10.01
C GLN A 85 -1.71 -11.54 10.85
N ALA A 86 -0.57 -11.25 10.22
CA ALA A 86 0.59 -10.68 10.90
C ALA A 86 0.26 -9.34 11.56
N CYS A 87 -0.43 -8.43 10.86
CA CYS A 87 -0.89 -7.16 11.43
C CYS A 87 -1.85 -7.37 12.62
N THR A 88 -2.75 -8.34 12.53
CA THR A 88 -3.66 -8.69 13.63
C THR A 88 -2.90 -9.23 14.82
N HIS A 89 -1.98 -10.18 14.60
CA HIS A 89 -1.17 -10.78 15.66
C HIS A 89 -0.15 -9.79 16.27
N TRP A 90 0.23 -8.75 15.50
CA TRP A 90 1.03 -7.64 16.03
C TRP A 90 0.26 -6.81 17.04
N GLN A 91 -1.02 -6.54 16.78
CA GLN A 91 -1.89 -5.76 17.65
C GLN A 91 -2.50 -6.59 18.77
N LEU A 92 -2.83 -7.84 18.49
CA LEU A 92 -3.55 -8.73 19.41
C LEU A 92 -2.74 -10.01 19.67
N ARG A 93 -2.69 -10.40 20.93
CA ARG A 93 -2.13 -11.67 21.36
C ARG A 93 -3.17 -12.41 22.20
N PRO A 94 -3.93 -13.35 21.60
CA PRO A 94 -4.96 -14.10 22.30
C PRO A 94 -4.41 -14.82 23.54
N THR A 95 -5.15 -14.76 24.64
CA THR A 95 -4.90 -15.52 25.87
C THR A 95 -5.99 -16.56 26.08
N GLY A 96 -5.80 -17.47 27.05
CA GLY A 96 -6.83 -18.48 27.37
C GLY A 96 -8.18 -17.89 27.81
N SER A 97 -8.18 -16.67 28.33
CA SER A 97 -9.37 -15.97 28.84
C SER A 97 -9.86 -14.83 27.95
N ASP A 98 -9.02 -14.30 27.06
CA ASP A 98 -9.37 -13.18 26.17
C ASP A 98 -8.76 -13.37 24.79
N ARG A 99 -9.60 -13.57 23.78
CA ARG A 99 -9.20 -13.77 22.39
C ARG A 99 -8.79 -12.45 21.68
N LEU A 100 -9.15 -11.31 22.26
CA LEU A 100 -8.86 -9.97 21.72
C LEU A 100 -7.88 -9.19 22.61
N ALA A 101 -7.12 -9.88 23.47
CA ALA A 101 -6.15 -9.24 24.34
C ALA A 101 -5.12 -8.49 23.50
N THR A 102 -4.87 -7.22 23.86
CA THR A 102 -3.86 -6.40 23.21
C THR A 102 -2.48 -7.03 23.38
N ASN A 103 -1.71 -7.13 22.30
CA ASN A 103 -0.30 -7.50 22.37
C ASN A 103 0.49 -6.38 23.06
N ARG A 104 1.14 -6.70 24.18
CA ARG A 104 1.98 -5.76 24.94
C ARG A 104 3.46 -5.84 24.56
N HIS A 105 3.78 -6.67 23.59
CA HIS A 105 5.16 -6.94 23.15
C HIS A 105 6.09 -7.41 24.30
N ASP A 106 5.53 -8.17 25.25
CA ASP A 106 6.22 -8.77 26.39
C ASP A 106 6.59 -10.25 26.16
N ASP A 107 6.20 -10.82 25.01
CA ASP A 107 6.56 -12.17 24.57
C ASP A 107 7.38 -12.11 23.28
N SER A 108 8.69 -12.17 23.44
CA SER A 108 9.62 -12.09 22.31
C SER A 108 9.48 -13.24 21.30
N ARG A 109 8.93 -14.40 21.71
CA ARG A 109 8.70 -15.52 20.78
C ARG A 109 7.48 -15.24 19.88
N TRP A 110 6.42 -14.68 20.46
CA TRP A 110 5.25 -14.26 19.70
C TRP A 110 5.63 -13.20 18.68
N ASP A 111 6.32 -12.16 19.13
CA ASP A 111 6.73 -11.07 18.24
C ASP A 111 7.69 -11.56 17.15
N ALA A 112 8.63 -12.46 17.46
CA ALA A 112 9.52 -13.04 16.45
C ALA A 112 8.77 -13.85 15.39
N THR A 113 7.70 -14.56 15.75
CA THR A 113 6.85 -15.26 14.77
C THR A 113 6.17 -14.29 13.84
N VAL A 114 5.60 -13.20 14.37
CA VAL A 114 4.94 -12.17 13.57
C VAL A 114 5.94 -11.46 12.65
N LEU A 115 7.13 -11.16 13.15
CA LEU A 115 8.19 -10.56 12.33
C LEU A 115 8.61 -11.48 11.19
N ALA A 116 8.72 -12.79 11.41
CA ALA A 116 9.02 -13.75 10.35
C ALA A 116 7.93 -13.78 9.27
N ASP A 117 6.65 -13.66 9.64
CA ASP A 117 5.55 -13.56 8.69
C ASP A 117 5.66 -12.25 7.86
N LEU A 118 5.96 -11.11 8.50
CA LEU A 118 6.16 -9.83 7.82
C LEU A 118 7.39 -9.86 6.89
N GLU A 119 8.47 -10.52 7.27
CA GLU A 119 9.66 -10.74 6.45
C GLU A 119 9.33 -11.58 5.21
N ALA A 120 8.53 -12.65 5.36
CA ALA A 120 8.07 -13.48 4.24
C ALA A 120 7.23 -12.66 3.24
N VAL A 121 6.33 -11.81 3.73
CA VAL A 121 5.57 -10.86 2.90
C VAL A 121 6.51 -9.89 2.18
N GLY A 122 7.51 -9.35 2.87
CA GLY A 122 8.52 -8.46 2.30
C GLY A 122 9.35 -9.13 1.20
N GLN A 123 9.69 -10.42 1.37
CA GLN A 123 10.38 -11.20 0.34
C GLN A 123 9.49 -11.40 -0.90
N THR A 124 8.22 -11.76 -0.70
CA THR A 124 7.26 -11.85 -1.82
C THR A 124 7.20 -10.52 -2.59
N LEU A 125 7.11 -9.39 -1.90
CA LEU A 125 7.09 -8.09 -2.55
C LEU A 125 8.37 -7.80 -3.34
N ALA A 126 9.54 -8.16 -2.81
CA ALA A 126 10.82 -8.01 -3.48
C ALA A 126 10.92 -8.86 -4.77
N ASP A 127 10.30 -10.04 -4.77
CA ASP A 127 10.29 -10.94 -5.92
C ASP A 127 9.28 -10.46 -7.01
N LEU A 128 8.18 -9.83 -6.61
CA LEU A 128 7.17 -9.27 -7.53
C LEU A 128 7.59 -7.93 -8.14
N GLN A 129 8.33 -7.11 -7.39
CA GLN A 129 8.72 -5.75 -7.77
C GLN A 129 9.36 -5.65 -9.16
N PRO A 130 10.35 -6.48 -9.56
CA PRO A 130 10.96 -6.41 -10.89
C PRO A 130 9.98 -6.69 -12.04
N ARG A 131 8.97 -7.53 -11.81
CA ARG A 131 7.93 -7.84 -12.80
C ARG A 131 7.03 -6.62 -13.04
N LEU A 132 6.57 -5.99 -11.96
CA LEU A 132 5.74 -4.78 -12.02
C LEU A 132 6.47 -3.63 -12.70
N VAL A 133 7.72 -3.37 -12.30
CA VAL A 133 8.52 -2.24 -12.84
C VAL A 133 8.86 -2.44 -14.32
N ARG A 134 9.04 -3.67 -14.78
CA ARG A 134 9.25 -3.97 -16.20
C ARG A 134 8.05 -3.58 -17.05
N GLY A 135 6.85 -3.82 -16.55
CA GLY A 135 5.62 -3.43 -17.21
C GLY A 135 5.37 -1.92 -17.08
N LEU A 136 5.37 -1.42 -15.87
CA LEU A 136 5.01 -0.04 -15.54
C LEU A 136 5.99 0.53 -14.50
N GLY A 137 6.89 1.41 -14.92
CA GLY A 137 7.96 1.98 -14.08
C GLY A 137 7.47 2.70 -12.82
N ARG A 138 6.22 3.17 -12.80
CA ARG A 138 5.61 3.86 -11.63
C ARG A 138 5.42 2.96 -10.41
N PHE A 139 5.41 1.64 -10.58
CA PHE A 139 5.41 0.70 -9.46
C PHE A 139 6.75 0.63 -8.70
N ALA A 140 7.78 1.38 -9.11
CA ALA A 140 9.07 1.35 -8.43
C ALA A 140 8.99 1.81 -6.97
N GLY A 141 9.79 1.17 -6.11
CA GLY A 141 10.07 1.61 -4.75
C GLY A 141 9.14 1.07 -3.66
N TYR A 142 8.11 0.27 -3.97
CA TYR A 142 7.26 -0.34 -2.94
C TYR A 142 8.04 -1.32 -2.06
N ASP A 143 8.89 -2.17 -2.66
CA ASP A 143 9.77 -3.10 -1.93
C ASP A 143 10.74 -2.38 -0.98
N GLN A 144 11.33 -1.28 -1.45
CA GLN A 144 12.26 -0.49 -0.65
C GLN A 144 11.56 0.23 0.51
N ARG A 145 10.33 0.73 0.30
CA ARG A 145 9.53 1.36 1.36
C ARG A 145 9.15 0.33 2.41
N TYR A 146 8.69 -0.85 1.98
CA TYR A 146 8.34 -1.96 2.88
C TYR A 146 9.55 -2.42 3.69
N ARG A 147 10.70 -2.61 3.06
CA ARG A 147 11.95 -2.97 3.74
C ARG A 147 12.36 -1.94 4.78
N ARG A 148 12.29 -0.65 4.45
CA ARG A 148 12.56 0.43 5.43
C ARG A 148 11.61 0.36 6.62
N ALA A 149 10.34 0.01 6.41
CA ALA A 149 9.40 -0.19 7.50
C ALA A 149 9.85 -1.34 8.42
N LEU A 150 10.22 -2.49 7.86
CA LEU A 150 10.76 -3.62 8.62
C LEU A 150 12.03 -3.26 9.40
N ASP A 151 12.97 -2.55 8.77
CA ASP A 151 14.21 -2.09 9.43
C ASP A 151 13.89 -1.21 10.65
N ARG A 152 12.86 -0.36 10.56
CA ARG A 152 12.39 0.47 11.68
C ARG A 152 11.78 -0.38 12.79
N VAL A 153 10.98 -1.40 12.44
CA VAL A 153 10.43 -2.34 13.43
C VAL A 153 11.54 -3.09 14.17
N HIS A 154 12.55 -3.58 13.44
CA HIS A 154 13.72 -4.24 14.04
C HIS A 154 14.55 -3.29 14.93
N ALA A 155 14.54 -2.00 14.65
CA ALA A 155 15.15 -0.96 15.50
C ALA A 155 14.31 -0.60 16.75
N GLY A 156 13.14 -1.23 16.93
CA GLY A 156 12.27 -1.03 18.10
C GLY A 156 11.12 -0.03 17.87
N ASP A 157 10.95 0.48 16.66
CA ASP A 157 9.84 1.38 16.32
C ASP A 157 8.58 0.58 15.98
N LEU A 158 7.90 0.07 16.98
CA LEU A 158 6.78 -0.89 16.86
C LEU A 158 5.61 -0.37 15.99
N ASP A 159 5.41 0.93 15.95
CA ASP A 159 4.41 1.61 15.13
C ASP A 159 4.59 1.41 13.61
N TRP A 160 5.77 0.94 13.17
CA TRP A 160 6.03 0.78 11.74
C TRP A 160 5.44 -0.50 11.13
N VAL A 161 4.76 -1.33 11.92
CA VAL A 161 3.96 -2.43 11.37
C VAL A 161 2.62 -1.93 10.85
N THR A 162 1.84 -1.20 11.69
CA THR A 162 0.44 -0.82 11.37
C THR A 162 0.15 0.66 11.54
N GLY A 163 1.13 1.49 11.90
CA GLY A 163 0.95 2.91 12.17
C GLY A 163 0.41 3.68 10.98
N VAL A 164 -0.54 4.59 11.24
CA VAL A 164 -1.16 5.47 10.25
C VAL A 164 -0.31 6.72 10.03
N GLY A 165 -0.38 7.30 8.84
CA GLY A 165 0.34 8.55 8.52
C GLY A 165 1.83 8.38 8.24
N LYS A 166 2.32 7.15 8.15
CA LYS A 166 3.70 6.79 7.81
C LYS A 166 3.74 5.60 6.85
N ASP A 167 4.88 5.32 6.26
CA ASP A 167 5.12 4.17 5.39
C ASP A 167 5.30 2.89 6.22
N SER A 168 4.29 2.53 7.05
CA SER A 168 4.31 1.26 7.77
C SER A 168 4.17 0.07 6.81
N CYS A 169 4.53 -1.15 7.25
CA CYS A 169 4.38 -2.37 6.44
C CYS A 169 2.95 -2.49 5.88
N HIS A 170 1.95 -2.30 6.73
CA HIS A 170 0.54 -2.31 6.32
C HIS A 170 0.22 -1.21 5.30
N THR A 171 0.66 0.03 5.54
CA THR A 171 0.35 1.16 4.64
C THR A 171 0.94 0.95 3.25
N VAL A 172 2.22 0.56 3.16
CA VAL A 172 2.90 0.34 1.87
C VAL A 172 2.25 -0.78 1.08
N TRP A 173 1.89 -1.88 1.74
CA TRP A 173 1.19 -2.99 1.08
C TRP A 173 -0.18 -2.60 0.56
N MET A 174 -0.97 -1.88 1.39
CA MET A 174 -2.31 -1.45 0.99
C MET A 174 -2.27 -0.40 -0.13
N GLU A 175 -1.27 0.48 -0.15
CA GLU A 175 -1.08 1.42 -1.26
C GLU A 175 -0.77 0.68 -2.57
N LEU A 176 0.09 -0.34 -2.55
CA LEU A 176 0.34 -1.16 -3.74
C LEU A 176 -0.92 -1.92 -4.17
N HIS A 177 -1.68 -2.47 -3.22
CA HIS A 177 -2.95 -3.15 -3.53
C HIS A 177 -3.92 -2.22 -4.26
N GLU A 178 -4.15 -1.01 -3.75
CA GLU A 178 -5.01 -0.02 -4.39
C GLU A 178 -4.49 0.41 -5.77
N ASP A 179 -3.16 0.57 -5.90
CA ASP A 179 -2.53 0.92 -7.18
C ASP A 179 -2.74 -0.18 -8.24
N LEU A 180 -2.60 -1.45 -7.83
CA LEU A 180 -2.87 -2.60 -8.70
C LEU A 180 -4.36 -2.69 -9.10
N LEU A 181 -5.29 -2.55 -8.14
CA LEU A 181 -6.73 -2.54 -8.41
C LEU A 181 -7.11 -1.43 -9.40
N ALA A 182 -6.66 -0.20 -9.13
CA ALA A 182 -6.94 0.94 -10.01
C ALA A 182 -6.34 0.75 -11.41
N THR A 183 -5.16 0.14 -11.53
CA THR A 183 -4.49 -0.15 -12.81
C THR A 183 -5.26 -1.18 -13.63
N LEU A 184 -5.77 -2.22 -12.98
CA LEU A 184 -6.51 -3.31 -13.63
C LEU A 184 -8.02 -3.01 -13.79
N GLY A 185 -8.50 -1.89 -13.24
CA GLY A 185 -9.91 -1.54 -13.25
C GLY A 185 -10.78 -2.49 -12.40
N LEU A 186 -10.20 -3.06 -11.33
CA LEU A 186 -10.88 -4.00 -10.44
C LEU A 186 -11.45 -3.29 -9.21
N GLU A 187 -12.61 -3.76 -8.71
CA GLU A 187 -13.16 -3.30 -7.43
C GLU A 187 -12.74 -4.21 -6.28
N ARG A 188 -12.67 -3.63 -5.05
CA ARG A 188 -12.46 -4.43 -3.84
C ARG A 188 -13.62 -5.42 -3.66
N GLY A 189 -13.31 -6.69 -3.64
CA GLY A 189 -14.29 -7.79 -3.48
C GLY A 189 -14.43 -8.69 -4.70
N GLU A 190 -14.16 -8.21 -5.91
CA GLU A 190 -14.11 -9.05 -7.12
C GLU A 190 -12.88 -9.98 -7.12
N SER A 191 -11.86 -9.63 -6.34
CA SER A 191 -10.61 -10.39 -6.19
C SER A 191 -10.81 -11.79 -5.57
N ALA A 192 -11.89 -12.02 -4.83
CA ALA A 192 -12.15 -13.32 -4.18
C ALA A 192 -12.71 -14.38 -5.15
N ASP A 193 -13.29 -13.95 -6.27
CA ASP A 193 -13.97 -14.87 -7.22
C ASP A 193 -13.04 -15.38 -8.35
N MET A 194 -11.92 -14.71 -8.59
CA MET A 194 -11.01 -15.08 -9.69
C MET A 194 -10.01 -16.20 -9.34
N GLY A 195 -10.02 -16.68 -8.10
CA GLY A 195 -9.13 -17.75 -7.60
C GLY A 195 -9.70 -19.18 -7.68
N HIS A 196 -10.86 -19.39 -8.29
CA HIS A 196 -11.57 -20.70 -8.34
C HIS A 196 -12.01 -21.10 -9.75
N ALA A 197 -11.26 -20.75 -10.78
CA ALA A 197 -11.49 -21.23 -12.14
C ALA A 197 -10.30 -22.06 -12.65
#